data_8d7a0323a3c6ad581dc6f328dad4e68c
#
_entry.id   8d7a0323a3c6ad581dc6f328dad4e68c
#
_cell.length_a   1.000
_cell.length_b   1.000
_cell.length_c   1.000
_cell.angle_alpha   90.00
_cell.angle_beta   90.00
_cell.angle_gamma   90.00
#
_symmetry.space_group_name_H-M   'P 1'
#
loop_
_entity.id
_entity.type
_entity.pdbx_description
1 polymer ?
#
loop_
_entity_poly.entity_id
_entity_poly.type
_entity_poly.pdbx_seq_one_letter_code
_entity_poly.pdbx_strand_id
1 'polypeptide(L)'
;IFVNKAKFVETDEQFILPEPLSDPIIEKLVKRRTAETYEVKAGEYIQIIDPGGRQCSDFLAFDTHKLKDGIESIIDDKATRTFMGSAYPGPGLFSKFYDSDHAAMVEVVRDTVGRHDTFNLACTAKYYEDMGYMGHINCTDNFNKGLKKYDINSRKSWSAINLFFNTAIDANNVATFDEPWSRPGDYVLFKALKD
;
A
#
# COMPACT_ATOMS: atom_id res chain seq x y z
N ILE A 1 -18.45 17.58 -8.71
CA ILE A 1 -17.83 16.33 -8.20
C ILE A 1 -18.95 15.39 -7.91
N PHE A 2 -19.15 14.37 -8.74
CA PHE A 2 -20.14 13.32 -8.48
C PHE A 2 -19.49 12.27 -7.61
N VAL A 3 -19.80 12.26 -6.32
CA VAL A 3 -19.48 11.15 -5.45
C VAL A 3 -20.50 10.05 -5.74
N ASN A 4 -20.12 9.11 -6.59
CA ASN A 4 -20.93 7.92 -6.82
C ASN A 4 -20.80 7.05 -5.55
N LYS A 5 -21.77 7.14 -4.65
CA LYS A 5 -21.91 6.18 -3.55
C LYS A 5 -22.35 4.86 -4.15
N ALA A 6 -21.36 4.06 -4.61
CA ALA A 6 -21.63 2.67 -4.87
C ALA A 6 -22.16 2.06 -3.56
N LYS A 7 -23.42 1.68 -3.53
CA LYS A 7 -23.96 0.83 -2.49
C LYS A 7 -23.29 -0.53 -2.67
N PHE A 8 -22.26 -0.79 -1.89
CA PHE A 8 -21.79 -2.15 -1.72
C PHE A 8 -22.87 -2.89 -0.94
N VAL A 9 -23.64 -3.67 -1.64
CA VAL A 9 -24.41 -4.75 -1.04
C VAL A 9 -23.34 -5.74 -0.56
N GLU A 10 -23.30 -6.05 0.73
CA GLU A 10 -22.61 -7.25 1.20
C GLU A 10 -23.36 -8.42 0.58
N THR A 11 -22.88 -8.87 -0.56
CA THR A 11 -23.31 -10.14 -1.12
C THR A 11 -22.39 -11.20 -0.56
N ASP A 12 -22.93 -12.37 -0.22
CA ASP A 12 -22.19 -13.60 0.06
C ASP A 12 -21.47 -14.11 -1.21
N GLU A 13 -20.91 -13.19 -2.01
CA GLU A 13 -20.17 -13.54 -3.20
C GLU A 13 -18.86 -14.18 -2.77
N GLN A 14 -18.69 -15.41 -3.16
CA GLN A 14 -17.46 -16.15 -3.04
C GLN A 14 -16.41 -15.43 -3.90
N PHE A 15 -15.47 -14.70 -3.27
CA PHE A 15 -14.39 -14.05 -3.99
C PHE A 15 -13.57 -15.09 -4.75
N ILE A 16 -13.37 -14.85 -6.04
CA ILE A 16 -12.43 -15.65 -6.83
C ILE A 16 -11.05 -15.09 -6.54
N LEU A 17 -10.32 -15.77 -5.66
CA LEU A 17 -8.94 -15.40 -5.35
C LEU A 17 -7.98 -16.05 -6.35
N PRO A 18 -6.91 -15.37 -6.76
CA PRO A 18 -5.85 -15.98 -7.56
C PRO A 18 -5.15 -17.07 -6.76
N GLU A 19 -4.66 -18.09 -7.46
CA GLU A 19 -3.88 -19.13 -6.81
C GLU A 19 -2.61 -18.54 -6.17
N PRO A 20 -2.30 -18.88 -4.91
CA PRO A 20 -1.07 -18.48 -4.28
C PRO A 20 0.14 -19.24 -4.88
N LEU A 21 1.35 -18.72 -4.67
CA LEU A 21 2.59 -19.40 -5.09
C LEU A 21 2.80 -20.75 -4.40
N SER A 22 2.33 -20.87 -3.18
CA SER A 22 2.38 -22.06 -2.33
C SER A 22 1.30 -21.92 -1.25
N ASP A 23 1.15 -22.94 -0.41
CA ASP A 23 0.25 -22.84 0.75
C ASP A 23 0.60 -21.62 1.60
N PRO A 24 -0.34 -20.70 1.84
CA PRO A 24 -0.07 -19.47 2.57
C PRO A 24 0.22 -19.76 4.05
N ILE A 25 1.26 -19.15 4.60
CA ILE A 25 1.58 -19.20 6.04
C ILE A 25 0.59 -18.32 6.82
N ILE A 26 0.20 -17.20 6.23
CA ILE A 26 -0.75 -16.23 6.79
C ILE A 26 -1.73 -15.85 5.68
N GLU A 27 -3.01 -15.93 5.98
CA GLU A 27 -4.07 -15.41 5.14
C GLU A 27 -4.93 -14.46 5.97
N LYS A 28 -5.11 -13.22 5.50
CA LYS A 28 -5.88 -12.19 6.21
C LYS A 28 -6.74 -11.39 5.26
N LEU A 29 -8.00 -11.24 5.59
CA LEU A 29 -8.88 -10.27 4.97
C LEU A 29 -8.76 -8.94 5.70
N VAL A 30 -8.12 -7.96 5.04
CA VAL A 30 -8.09 -6.58 5.53
C VAL A 30 -9.42 -5.92 5.19
N LYS A 31 -10.26 -5.73 6.20
CA LYS A 31 -11.55 -5.08 6.02
C LYS A 31 -11.36 -3.60 5.67
N ARG A 32 -12.29 -3.06 4.89
CA ARG A 32 -12.29 -1.61 4.59
C ARG A 32 -12.22 -0.78 5.87
N ARG A 33 -11.48 0.31 5.84
CA ARG A 33 -11.28 1.23 6.98
C ARG A 33 -10.55 0.61 8.16
N THR A 34 -9.77 -0.45 7.92
CA THR A 34 -8.90 -1.05 8.93
C THR A 34 -7.47 -1.16 8.40
N ALA A 35 -6.54 -1.55 9.28
CA ALA A 35 -5.20 -1.95 8.90
C ALA A 35 -4.83 -3.24 9.63
N GLU A 36 -4.04 -4.08 8.96
CA GLU A 36 -3.42 -5.27 9.52
C GLU A 36 -1.90 -5.13 9.49
N THR A 37 -1.24 -5.68 10.47
CA THR A 37 0.22 -5.71 10.57
C THR A 37 0.69 -7.12 10.86
N TYR A 38 1.76 -7.53 10.21
CA TYR A 38 2.38 -8.83 10.33
C TYR A 38 3.88 -8.75 10.02
N GLU A 39 4.63 -9.74 10.46
CA GLU A 39 6.06 -9.85 10.16
C GLU A 39 6.26 -10.81 8.99
N VAL A 40 7.23 -10.50 8.15
CA VAL A 40 7.64 -11.28 6.99
C VAL A 40 9.15 -11.40 7.01
N LYS A 41 9.68 -12.57 6.71
CA LYS A 41 11.13 -12.82 6.68
C LYS A 41 11.71 -12.57 5.29
N ALA A 42 12.97 -12.23 5.25
CA ALA A 42 13.71 -12.15 3.99
C ALA A 42 13.55 -13.43 3.17
N GLY A 43 13.20 -13.26 1.89
CA GLY A 43 12.94 -14.36 0.97
C GLY A 43 11.49 -14.83 0.90
N GLU A 44 10.64 -14.47 1.87
CA GLU A 44 9.20 -14.76 1.82
C GLU A 44 8.46 -13.83 0.85
N TYR A 45 7.25 -14.20 0.50
CA TYR A 45 6.42 -13.48 -0.46
C TYR A 45 5.16 -12.92 0.20
N ILE A 46 4.75 -11.74 -0.26
CA ILE A 46 3.52 -11.07 0.17
C ILE A 46 2.66 -10.87 -1.07
N GLN A 47 1.49 -11.49 -1.09
CA GLN A 47 0.50 -11.29 -2.16
C GLN A 47 -0.62 -10.41 -1.64
N ILE A 48 -0.73 -9.19 -2.18
CA ILE A 48 -1.79 -8.25 -1.85
C ILE A 48 -2.82 -8.28 -2.97
N ILE A 49 -4.02 -8.73 -2.65
CA ILE A 49 -5.09 -8.99 -3.60
C ILE A 49 -6.19 -7.96 -3.41
N ASP A 50 -6.73 -7.44 -4.51
CA ASP A 50 -7.99 -6.71 -4.52
C ASP A 50 -9.14 -7.68 -4.87
N PRO A 51 -9.82 -8.26 -3.87
CA PRO A 51 -10.82 -9.29 -4.12
C PRO A 51 -12.10 -8.76 -4.77
N GLY A 52 -12.39 -7.47 -4.57
CA GLY A 52 -13.61 -6.82 -5.09
C GLY A 52 -13.40 -6.02 -6.36
N GLY A 53 -12.15 -5.73 -6.71
CA GLY A 53 -11.80 -4.79 -7.77
C GLY A 53 -12.09 -3.33 -7.41
N ARG A 54 -11.33 -2.41 -8.01
CA ARG A 54 -11.46 -0.95 -7.82
C ARG A 54 -11.32 -0.49 -6.36
N GLN A 55 -10.55 -1.23 -5.55
CA GLN A 55 -10.24 -0.89 -4.17
C GLN A 55 -8.77 -0.51 -4.04
N CYS A 56 -8.49 0.55 -3.26
CA CYS A 56 -7.14 0.95 -2.94
C CYS A 56 -6.70 0.33 -1.61
N SER A 57 -5.40 0.04 -1.50
CA SER A 57 -4.78 -0.45 -0.28
C SER A 57 -3.46 0.27 -0.05
N ASP A 58 -3.32 0.92 1.09
CA ASP A 58 -2.07 1.59 1.45
C ASP A 58 -1.12 0.57 2.08
N PHE A 59 0.14 0.58 1.68
CA PHE A 59 1.17 -0.36 2.12
C PHE A 59 2.36 0.38 2.72
N LEU A 60 2.81 -0.10 3.90
CA LEU A 60 4.04 0.31 4.56
C LEU A 60 4.87 -0.94 4.88
N ALA A 61 6.20 -0.79 4.87
CA ALA A 61 7.10 -1.81 5.37
C ALA A 61 8.23 -1.18 6.19
N PHE A 62 8.65 -1.86 7.24
CA PHE A 62 9.73 -1.49 8.16
C PHE A 62 10.76 -2.61 8.20
N ASP A 63 12.03 -2.26 8.35
CA ASP A 63 13.11 -3.20 8.65
C ASP A 63 13.00 -3.59 10.13
N THR A 64 12.63 -4.85 10.42
CA THR A 64 12.41 -5.31 11.80
C THR A 64 13.67 -5.42 12.60
N HIS A 65 14.84 -5.64 11.99
CA HIS A 65 16.12 -5.66 12.68
C HIS A 65 16.48 -4.27 13.21
N LYS A 66 16.38 -3.26 12.35
CA LYS A 66 16.61 -1.87 12.76
C LYS A 66 15.58 -1.40 13.79
N LEU A 67 14.34 -1.81 13.64
CA LEU A 67 13.28 -1.46 14.57
C LEU A 67 13.54 -2.00 15.98
N LYS A 68 14.10 -3.20 16.13
CA LYS A 68 14.54 -3.76 17.42
C LYS A 68 15.66 -2.95 18.07
N ASP A 69 16.48 -2.29 17.27
CA ASP A 69 17.52 -1.37 17.72
C ASP A 69 16.99 0.07 17.94
N GLY A 70 15.68 0.28 17.87
CA GLY A 70 15.04 1.58 18.04
C GLY A 70 15.16 2.51 16.83
N ILE A 71 15.53 1.97 15.67
CA ILE A 71 15.70 2.73 14.42
C ILE A 71 14.52 2.44 13.49
N GLU A 72 13.70 3.45 13.23
CA GLU A 72 12.60 3.34 12.27
C GLU A 72 13.13 3.49 10.83
N SER A 73 13.43 2.37 10.17
CA SER A 73 13.75 2.33 8.74
C SER A 73 12.52 1.85 7.98
N ILE A 74 11.96 2.74 7.18
CA ILE A 74 10.70 2.55 6.46
C ILE A 74 10.91 2.71 4.95
N ILE A 75 10.08 2.11 4.14
CA ILE A 75 10.02 2.39 2.70
C ILE A 75 9.94 3.89 2.45
N ASP A 76 10.80 4.37 1.55
CA ASP A 76 10.88 5.77 1.12
C ASP A 76 10.53 5.90 -0.37
N ASP A 77 9.41 6.55 -0.65
CA ASP A 77 8.90 6.73 -2.00
C ASP A 77 9.82 7.57 -2.87
N LYS A 78 10.48 8.59 -2.28
CA LYS A 78 11.39 9.47 -3.03
C LYS A 78 12.67 8.74 -3.40
N ALA A 79 13.28 8.01 -2.45
CA ALA A 79 14.45 7.19 -2.72
C ALA A 79 14.10 6.14 -3.79
N THR A 80 12.97 5.47 -3.66
CA THR A 80 12.48 4.48 -4.63
C THR A 80 12.36 5.07 -6.02
N ARG A 81 11.64 6.18 -6.20
CA ARG A 81 11.50 6.82 -7.53
C ARG A 81 12.83 7.27 -8.11
N THR A 82 13.73 7.76 -7.25
CA THR A 82 15.06 8.20 -7.68
C THR A 82 15.88 7.05 -8.23
N PHE A 83 15.93 5.91 -7.54
CA PHE A 83 16.74 4.76 -7.95
C PHE A 83 16.10 3.96 -9.08
N MET A 84 14.78 3.90 -9.11
CA MET A 84 14.08 3.15 -10.16
C MET A 84 13.85 3.98 -11.44
N GLY A 85 13.97 5.31 -11.36
CA GLY A 85 13.74 6.19 -12.51
C GLY A 85 12.30 6.12 -13.04
N SER A 86 11.36 5.70 -12.19
CA SER A 86 9.95 5.53 -12.54
C SER A 86 9.03 5.96 -11.40
N ALA A 87 7.80 6.26 -11.73
CA ALA A 87 6.78 6.63 -10.75
C ALA A 87 6.44 5.48 -9.79
N TYR A 88 6.58 4.25 -10.26
CA TYR A 88 6.29 3.04 -9.50
C TYR A 88 7.14 1.87 -10.02
N PRO A 89 7.83 1.11 -9.15
CA PRO A 89 8.55 -0.09 -9.55
C PRO A 89 7.60 -1.16 -10.11
N GLY A 90 8.02 -1.81 -11.19
CA GLY A 90 7.31 -2.94 -11.80
C GLY A 90 8.19 -4.18 -11.87
N PRO A 91 7.65 -5.35 -12.21
CA PRO A 91 8.44 -6.57 -12.35
C PRO A 91 9.61 -6.42 -13.34
N GLY A 92 10.77 -6.96 -13.01
CA GLY A 92 11.94 -6.96 -13.87
C GLY A 92 13.10 -6.10 -13.37
N LEU A 93 13.75 -5.32 -14.24
CA LEU A 93 14.98 -4.61 -13.91
C LEU A 93 14.77 -3.50 -12.84
N PHE A 94 13.63 -2.83 -12.87
CA PHE A 94 13.31 -1.72 -11.98
C PHE A 94 12.18 -2.14 -11.02
N SER A 95 12.47 -3.10 -10.13
CA SER A 95 11.45 -3.80 -9.36
C SER A 95 11.49 -3.53 -7.86
N LYS A 96 12.41 -2.70 -7.35
CA LYS A 96 12.67 -2.62 -5.92
C LYS A 96 12.15 -1.35 -5.28
N PHE A 97 11.66 -1.50 -4.05
CA PHE A 97 11.41 -0.40 -3.13
C PHE A 97 12.55 -0.28 -2.13
N TYR A 98 12.97 0.95 -1.85
CA TYR A 98 14.10 1.28 -0.99
C TYR A 98 13.65 2.03 0.26
N ASP A 99 14.42 1.89 1.34
CA ASP A 99 14.30 2.72 2.53
C ASP A 99 15.08 4.05 2.38
N SER A 100 14.99 4.91 3.39
CA SER A 100 15.71 6.18 3.45
C SER A 100 17.23 6.03 3.52
N ASP A 101 17.74 4.84 3.90
CA ASP A 101 19.17 4.52 3.92
C ASP A 101 19.62 3.87 2.60
N HIS A 102 18.76 3.89 1.60
CA HIS A 102 18.99 3.37 0.25
C HIS A 102 19.17 1.84 0.19
N ALA A 103 18.65 1.13 1.17
CA ALA A 103 18.65 -0.33 1.15
C ALA A 103 17.34 -0.87 0.58
N ALA A 104 17.42 -1.88 -0.31
CA ALA A 104 16.25 -2.49 -0.91
C ALA A 104 15.48 -3.30 0.15
N MET A 105 14.18 -3.06 0.27
CA MET A 105 13.31 -3.68 1.25
C MET A 105 12.42 -4.76 0.65
N VAL A 106 11.75 -4.44 -0.44
CA VAL A 106 10.88 -5.39 -1.16
C VAL A 106 11.10 -5.28 -2.66
N GLU A 107 10.83 -6.37 -3.35
CA GLU A 107 10.89 -6.47 -4.81
C GLU A 107 9.53 -6.83 -5.37
N VAL A 108 9.09 -6.12 -6.41
CA VAL A 108 7.87 -6.44 -7.17
C VAL A 108 8.16 -7.63 -8.08
N VAL A 109 7.59 -8.78 -7.77
CA VAL A 109 7.78 -10.01 -8.56
C VAL A 109 6.70 -10.14 -9.63
N ARG A 110 5.47 -9.75 -9.28
CA ARG A 110 4.34 -9.75 -10.20
C ARG A 110 3.37 -8.63 -9.85
N ASP A 111 2.79 -8.05 -10.88
CA ASP A 111 1.79 -7.00 -10.76
C ASP A 111 0.81 -7.17 -11.92
N THR A 112 -0.47 -7.33 -11.63
CA THR A 112 -1.50 -7.54 -12.65
C THR A 112 -2.19 -6.24 -13.06
N VAL A 113 -1.91 -5.13 -12.37
CA VAL A 113 -2.54 -3.83 -12.61
C VAL A 113 -1.57 -2.81 -13.23
N GLY A 114 -0.34 -2.75 -12.72
CA GLY A 114 0.68 -1.82 -13.20
C GLY A 114 0.37 -0.34 -12.96
N ARG A 115 -0.58 -0.04 -12.08
CA ARG A 115 -0.98 1.34 -11.78
C ARG A 115 -1.18 1.52 -10.28
N HIS A 116 -0.29 2.30 -9.68
CA HIS A 116 -0.23 2.55 -8.25
C HIS A 116 0.27 3.98 -8.01
N ASP A 117 0.15 4.46 -6.78
CA ASP A 117 0.58 5.80 -6.41
C ASP A 117 1.70 5.76 -5.37
N THR A 118 2.73 6.55 -5.61
CA THR A 118 3.86 6.79 -4.70
C THR A 118 4.09 8.29 -4.47
N PHE A 119 3.16 9.14 -4.84
CA PHE A 119 3.28 10.60 -4.72
C PHE A 119 2.50 11.16 -3.55
N ASN A 120 1.39 10.51 -3.21
CA ASN A 120 0.49 10.98 -2.18
C ASN A 120 0.75 10.28 -0.84
N LEU A 121 0.49 11.01 0.23
CA LEU A 121 0.45 10.44 1.57
C LEU A 121 -0.74 9.48 1.71
N ALA A 122 -0.65 8.53 2.62
CA ALA A 122 -1.84 7.89 3.16
C ALA A 122 -2.83 8.96 3.61
N CYS A 123 -4.12 8.79 3.33
CA CYS A 123 -5.12 9.80 3.66
C CYS A 123 -5.11 10.16 5.15
N THR A 124 -5.36 11.44 5.46
CA THR A 124 -5.25 11.99 6.82
C THR A 124 -6.58 12.59 7.28
N ALA A 125 -6.75 12.77 8.59
CA ALA A 125 -7.89 13.48 9.14
C ALA A 125 -8.02 14.87 8.53
N LYS A 126 -6.92 15.63 8.46
CA LYS A 126 -6.87 16.97 7.87
C LYS A 126 -7.39 17.04 6.45
N TYR A 127 -7.04 16.06 5.60
CA TYR A 127 -7.53 15.97 4.22
C TYR A 127 -9.06 15.90 4.16
N TYR A 128 -9.66 15.08 5.01
CA TYR A 128 -11.13 14.94 5.06
C TYR A 128 -11.81 16.14 5.70
N GLU A 129 -11.22 16.72 6.75
CA GLU A 129 -11.73 17.91 7.42
C GLU A 129 -11.80 19.10 6.47
N ASP A 130 -10.78 19.32 5.64
CA ASP A 130 -10.76 20.38 4.61
C ASP A 130 -11.85 20.19 3.54
N MET A 131 -12.30 18.96 3.33
CA MET A 131 -13.43 18.65 2.47
C MET A 131 -14.80 18.68 3.20
N GLY A 132 -14.82 19.00 4.49
CA GLY A 132 -16.05 19.07 5.31
C GLY A 132 -16.47 17.74 5.94
N TYR A 133 -15.63 16.70 5.91
CA TYR A 133 -15.94 15.39 6.50
C TYR A 133 -15.25 15.22 7.86
N MET A 134 -15.77 15.88 8.87
CA MET A 134 -15.23 15.82 10.23
C MET A 134 -15.32 14.40 10.82
N GLY A 135 -14.23 13.95 11.45
CA GLY A 135 -14.17 12.63 12.11
C GLY A 135 -14.17 11.44 11.16
N HIS A 136 -13.86 11.64 9.88
CA HIS A 136 -13.78 10.55 8.92
C HIS A 136 -12.62 9.61 9.27
N ILE A 137 -12.87 8.28 9.23
CA ILE A 137 -11.84 7.25 9.42
C ILE A 137 -10.85 7.35 8.25
N ASN A 138 -9.56 7.43 8.56
CA ASN A 138 -8.50 7.62 7.58
C ASN A 138 -7.36 6.61 7.74
N CYS A 139 -6.55 6.46 6.70
CA CYS A 139 -5.48 5.46 6.66
C CYS A 139 -4.36 5.77 7.65
N THR A 140 -4.03 7.05 7.85
CA THR A 140 -3.01 7.46 8.82
C THR A 140 -3.35 7.01 10.24
N ASP A 141 -4.59 7.20 10.69
CA ASP A 141 -5.03 6.75 12.01
C ASP A 141 -5.08 5.22 12.11
N ASN A 142 -5.44 4.53 11.03
CA ASN A 142 -5.40 3.07 10.96
C ASN A 142 -3.96 2.54 11.10
N PHE A 143 -2.99 3.14 10.41
CA PHE A 143 -1.58 2.81 10.57
C PHE A 143 -1.10 3.08 11.99
N ASN A 144 -1.36 4.26 12.55
CA ASN A 144 -0.99 4.59 13.93
C ASN A 144 -1.51 3.56 14.93
N LYS A 145 -2.75 3.12 14.75
CA LYS A 145 -3.36 2.08 15.61
C LYS A 145 -2.69 0.72 15.42
N GLY A 146 -2.45 0.31 14.17
CA GLY A 146 -1.85 -1.01 13.86
C GLY A 146 -0.38 -1.11 14.27
N LEU A 147 0.37 -0.01 14.17
CA LEU A 147 1.81 0.05 14.46
C LEU A 147 2.13 0.21 15.95
N LYS A 148 1.15 0.60 16.77
CA LYS A 148 1.35 0.80 18.21
C LYS A 148 1.92 -0.43 18.93
N LYS A 149 1.57 -1.64 18.51
CA LYS A 149 2.08 -2.89 19.11
C LYS A 149 3.58 -3.14 18.88
N TYR A 150 4.21 -2.36 17.97
CA TYR A 150 5.64 -2.39 17.69
C TYR A 150 6.38 -1.17 18.28
N ASP A 151 5.75 -0.45 19.20
CA ASP A 151 6.27 0.77 19.84
C ASP A 151 6.62 1.90 18.84
N ILE A 152 6.02 1.86 17.66
CA ILE A 152 6.19 2.92 16.65
C ILE A 152 5.29 4.10 17.02
N ASN A 153 5.89 5.29 17.07
CA ASN A 153 5.20 6.51 17.42
C ASN A 153 4.17 6.91 16.38
N SER A 154 3.00 7.36 16.85
CA SER A 154 1.96 7.90 15.98
C SER A 154 2.43 9.14 15.24
N ARG A 155 2.08 9.25 13.96
CA ARG A 155 2.41 10.37 13.08
C ARG A 155 1.15 11.06 12.59
N LYS A 156 1.29 12.30 12.13
CA LYS A 156 0.19 13.06 11.50
C LYS A 156 -0.05 12.62 10.05
N SER A 157 0.91 11.97 9.44
CA SER A 157 0.85 11.43 8.08
C SER A 157 1.89 10.33 7.89
N TRP A 158 1.61 9.42 6.95
CA TRP A 158 2.51 8.37 6.52
C TRP A 158 2.72 8.46 5.02
N SER A 159 3.98 8.39 4.58
CA SER A 159 4.31 8.14 3.18
C SER A 159 4.09 6.65 2.92
N ALA A 160 3.04 6.31 2.21
CA ALA A 160 2.65 4.94 1.94
C ALA A 160 2.60 4.69 0.44
N ILE A 161 2.85 3.45 0.05
CA ILE A 161 2.58 3.03 -1.32
C ILE A 161 1.08 2.78 -1.42
N ASN A 162 0.38 3.60 -2.20
CA ASN A 162 -1.05 3.49 -2.40
C ASN A 162 -1.29 2.51 -3.56
N LEU A 163 -1.41 1.22 -3.23
CA LEU A 163 -1.63 0.16 -4.21
C LEU A 163 -2.99 0.29 -4.86
N PHE A 164 -3.05 0.01 -6.17
CA PHE A 164 -4.24 0.08 -7.02
C PHE A 164 -4.81 1.49 -7.18
N PHE A 165 -4.14 2.51 -6.66
CA PHE A 165 -4.58 3.90 -6.76
C PHE A 165 -4.19 4.47 -8.14
N ASN A 166 -5.18 4.96 -8.89
CA ASN A 166 -4.95 5.47 -10.23
C ASN A 166 -4.58 6.95 -10.22
N THR A 167 -3.30 7.23 -9.99
CA THR A 167 -2.74 8.58 -10.02
C THR A 167 -1.96 8.80 -11.31
N ALA A 168 -2.12 9.95 -11.92
CA ALA A 168 -1.29 10.44 -13.01
C ALA A 168 -0.88 11.89 -12.76
N ILE A 169 0.24 12.29 -13.38
CA ILE A 169 0.65 13.69 -13.46
C ILE A 169 0.52 14.09 -14.92
N ASP A 170 -0.32 15.07 -15.19
CA ASP A 170 -0.55 15.54 -16.54
C ASP A 170 0.58 16.47 -17.05
N ALA A 171 0.49 16.90 -18.30
CA ALA A 171 1.48 17.79 -18.91
C ALA A 171 1.56 19.19 -18.26
N ASN A 172 0.58 19.58 -17.45
CA ASN A 172 0.54 20.83 -16.70
C ASN A 172 1.02 20.66 -15.25
N ASN A 173 1.59 19.51 -14.90
CA ASN A 173 2.02 19.14 -13.55
C ASN A 173 0.86 19.04 -12.53
N VAL A 174 -0.35 18.76 -12.99
CA VAL A 174 -1.51 18.53 -12.12
C VAL A 174 -1.61 17.03 -11.84
N ALA A 175 -1.71 16.68 -10.54
CA ALA A 175 -2.01 15.32 -10.14
C ALA A 175 -3.49 15.02 -10.35
N THR A 176 -3.79 13.98 -11.09
CA THR A 176 -5.15 13.47 -11.32
C THR A 176 -5.38 12.20 -10.54
N PHE A 177 -6.61 12.02 -10.09
CA PHE A 177 -7.05 10.86 -9.31
C PHE A 177 -8.28 10.29 -9.99
N ASP A 178 -8.09 9.21 -10.72
CA ASP A 178 -9.13 8.54 -11.46
C ASP A 178 -9.57 7.25 -10.76
N GLU A 179 -10.65 6.64 -11.26
CA GLU A 179 -11.13 5.37 -10.75
C GLU A 179 -10.05 4.28 -10.91
N PRO A 180 -9.81 3.46 -9.87
CA PRO A 180 -8.86 2.34 -9.95
C PRO A 180 -9.17 1.38 -11.11
N TRP A 181 -8.12 0.85 -11.72
CA TRP A 181 -8.24 -0.09 -12.85
C TRP A 181 -8.34 -1.55 -12.42
N SER A 182 -8.04 -1.83 -11.16
CA SER A 182 -8.04 -3.20 -10.64
C SER A 182 -9.40 -3.88 -10.84
N ARG A 183 -9.35 -5.15 -11.20
CA ARG A 183 -10.50 -6.05 -11.34
C ARG A 183 -10.53 -7.00 -10.14
N PRO A 184 -11.68 -7.64 -9.86
CA PRO A 184 -11.73 -8.66 -8.83
C PRO A 184 -10.64 -9.74 -9.05
N GLY A 185 -9.82 -9.98 -8.01
CA GLY A 185 -8.72 -10.92 -8.04
C GLY A 185 -7.38 -10.38 -8.57
N ASP A 186 -7.32 -9.12 -9.00
CA ASP A 186 -6.02 -8.48 -9.32
C ASP A 186 -5.15 -8.36 -8.08
N TYR A 187 -3.82 -8.42 -8.27
CA TYR A 187 -2.88 -8.45 -7.16
C TYR A 187 -1.50 -7.91 -7.50
N VAL A 188 -0.78 -7.57 -6.45
CA VAL A 188 0.66 -7.34 -6.47
C VAL A 188 1.34 -8.41 -5.62
N LEU A 189 2.40 -9.01 -6.14
CA LEU A 189 3.24 -9.97 -5.43
C LEU A 189 4.59 -9.33 -5.15
N PHE A 190 4.91 -9.17 -3.88
CA PHE A 190 6.20 -8.74 -3.40
C PHE A 190 7.02 -9.91 -2.89
N LYS A 191 8.34 -9.80 -3.01
CA LYS A 191 9.32 -10.60 -2.27
C LYS A 191 9.99 -9.72 -1.23
N ALA A 192 9.98 -10.13 0.03
CA ALA A 192 10.72 -9.46 1.08
C ALA A 192 12.23 -9.69 0.88
N LEU A 193 13.01 -8.62 0.91
CA LEU A 193 14.47 -8.65 0.81
C LEU A 193 15.14 -8.48 2.17
N LYS A 194 14.36 -8.09 3.17
CA LYS A 194 14.72 -7.94 4.59
C LYS A 194 13.59 -8.47 5.47
N ASP A 195 13.90 -8.75 6.74
CA ASP A 195 12.94 -9.10 7.77
C ASP A 195 12.19 -7.86 8.26
#